data_6032b6b0e258b7908b5b05a02e34ae27
#
_entry.id   6032b6b0e258b7908b5b05a02e34ae27
#
_cell.length_a   1.000
_cell.length_b   1.000
_cell.length_c   1.000
_cell.angle_alpha   90.00
_cell.angle_beta   90.00
_cell.angle_gamma   90.00
#
_symmetry.space_group_name_H-M   'P 1'
#
loop_
_entity.id
_entity.type
_entity.pdbx_description
1 polymer ?
#
loop_
_entity_poly.entity_id
_entity_poly.type
_entity_poly.pdbx_seq_one_letter_code
_entity_poly.pdbx_strand_id
1 'polypeptide(L)'
;MDIAAASSAGPSLEFVTYGVTGLSLVVFVGVFWTTHVVSLRYAAIYKAYTTTERANWCSRVGSTLHATVICIGMLYSLTQQTWDSSLRPLHSVDLARAFFSWCTSSLSLMRDSIAYFLYDLVVVAYWQVPQWKVFTAHHLVAMVPFAIFNFYGSCLADTFLLSIYLLVEICVVPMNVATFLEDLGYAHSRVHVIVSYVSFGSWVLARGVLPLYALFILWTVMVPSLTVHSTADWVCAVPAIVCGHVISFFCIGCLIWIITPAFVANYKARASSSSTQVVLTESTRYGTINPV
;
A
#
# COMPACT_ATOMS: atom_id res chain seq x y z
N MET A 1 54.60 -19.28 -6.44
CA MET A 1 53.68 -19.44 -7.59
C MET A 1 52.33 -19.04 -7.10
N ASP A 2 52.12 -17.68 -7.06
CA ASP A 2 50.93 -17.09 -6.48
C ASP A 2 49.85 -17.06 -7.57
N ILE A 3 48.83 -17.91 -7.40
CA ILE A 3 47.61 -17.87 -8.17
C ILE A 3 46.83 -16.69 -7.66
N ALA A 4 46.91 -15.54 -8.37
CA ALA A 4 46.08 -14.39 -8.15
C ALA A 4 44.61 -14.84 -8.28
N ALA A 5 43.91 -14.90 -7.17
CA ALA A 5 42.46 -15.04 -7.10
C ALA A 5 41.86 -13.83 -7.82
N ALA A 6 41.47 -14.00 -9.09
CA ALA A 6 40.64 -13.04 -9.78
C ALA A 6 39.34 -12.92 -8.99
N SER A 7 39.23 -11.88 -8.17
CA SER A 7 37.98 -11.49 -7.51
C SER A 7 37.01 -11.11 -8.63
N SER A 8 36.06 -11.98 -8.93
CA SER A 8 34.88 -11.63 -9.70
C SER A 8 34.09 -10.62 -8.89
N ALA A 9 34.43 -9.35 -9.02
CA ALA A 9 33.68 -8.26 -8.43
C ALA A 9 32.27 -8.31 -9.07
N GLY A 10 31.30 -8.76 -8.30
CA GLY A 10 29.90 -8.66 -8.68
C GLY A 10 29.53 -7.18 -8.93
N PRO A 11 28.44 -6.91 -9.64
CA PRO A 11 28.02 -5.55 -9.90
C PRO A 11 27.92 -4.76 -8.59
N SER A 12 28.34 -3.49 -8.62
CA SER A 12 28.27 -2.64 -7.43
C SER A 12 26.84 -2.53 -6.91
N LEU A 13 26.68 -2.42 -5.60
CA LEU A 13 25.35 -2.28 -4.95
C LEU A 13 24.54 -1.14 -5.56
N GLU A 14 25.17 -0.06 -5.93
CA GLU A 14 24.56 1.09 -6.62
C GLU A 14 24.02 0.70 -7.99
N PHE A 15 24.80 0.02 -8.80
CA PHE A 15 24.37 -0.43 -10.12
C PHE A 15 23.13 -1.33 -10.05
N VAL A 16 23.12 -2.27 -9.10
CA VAL A 16 21.93 -3.13 -8.85
C VAL A 16 20.73 -2.31 -8.39
N THR A 17 20.94 -1.32 -7.53
CA THR A 17 19.86 -0.45 -7.03
C THR A 17 19.21 0.34 -8.15
N TYR A 18 19.99 1.05 -8.96
CA TYR A 18 19.45 1.83 -10.07
C TYR A 18 18.82 0.94 -11.14
N GLY A 19 19.43 -0.22 -11.42
CA GLY A 19 18.92 -1.18 -12.39
C GLY A 19 17.54 -1.72 -12.02
N VAL A 20 17.34 -2.15 -10.75
CA VAL A 20 16.07 -2.67 -10.26
C VAL A 20 15.02 -1.57 -10.25
N THR A 21 15.32 -0.40 -9.69
CA THR A 21 14.36 0.73 -9.66
C THR A 21 13.94 1.15 -11.07
N GLY A 22 14.89 1.23 -12.01
CA GLY A 22 14.60 1.55 -13.42
C GLY A 22 13.73 0.49 -14.11
N LEU A 23 14.02 -0.79 -13.90
CA LEU A 23 13.21 -1.89 -14.45
C LEU A 23 11.79 -1.87 -13.90
N SER A 24 11.63 -1.72 -12.57
CA SER A 24 10.32 -1.64 -11.94
C SER A 24 9.51 -0.44 -12.46
N LEU A 25 10.14 0.72 -12.65
CA LEU A 25 9.49 1.88 -13.25
C LEU A 25 8.96 1.56 -14.67
N VAL A 26 9.76 0.90 -15.51
CA VAL A 26 9.34 0.46 -16.85
C VAL A 26 8.15 -0.50 -16.76
N VAL A 27 8.16 -1.42 -15.79
CA VAL A 27 7.05 -2.36 -15.57
C VAL A 27 5.77 -1.60 -15.21
N PHE A 28 5.79 -0.65 -14.28
CA PHE A 28 4.59 0.11 -13.90
C PHE A 28 4.06 0.98 -15.04
N VAL A 29 4.94 1.61 -15.83
CA VAL A 29 4.55 2.33 -17.04
C VAL A 29 3.92 1.36 -18.06
N GLY A 30 4.50 0.18 -18.22
CA GLY A 30 3.95 -0.89 -19.06
C GLY A 30 2.57 -1.36 -18.59
N VAL A 31 2.37 -1.55 -17.28
CA VAL A 31 1.08 -1.90 -16.68
C VAL A 31 0.04 -0.80 -16.95
N PHE A 32 0.40 0.47 -16.81
CA PHE A 32 -0.48 1.59 -17.12
C PHE A 32 -0.98 1.54 -18.56
N TRP A 33 -0.08 1.47 -19.51
CA TRP A 33 -0.44 1.47 -20.93
C TRP A 33 -1.17 0.20 -21.36
N THR A 34 -0.77 -0.97 -20.85
CA THR A 34 -1.48 -2.22 -21.10
C THR A 34 -2.91 -2.16 -20.55
N THR A 35 -3.08 -1.67 -19.33
CA THR A 35 -4.39 -1.47 -18.72
C THR A 35 -5.23 -0.52 -19.56
N HIS A 36 -4.65 0.59 -20.01
CA HIS A 36 -5.34 1.57 -20.87
C HIS A 36 -5.85 0.92 -22.15
N VAL A 37 -5.00 0.21 -22.88
CA VAL A 37 -5.35 -0.43 -24.16
C VAL A 37 -6.40 -1.53 -23.96
N VAL A 38 -6.20 -2.40 -22.97
CA VAL A 38 -7.14 -3.49 -22.66
C VAL A 38 -8.49 -2.94 -22.23
N SER A 39 -8.51 -1.93 -21.36
CA SER A 39 -9.76 -1.33 -20.88
C SER A 39 -10.51 -0.60 -22.00
N LEU A 40 -9.81 0.08 -22.92
CA LEU A 40 -10.43 0.66 -24.12
C LEU A 40 -11.11 -0.38 -25.01
N ARG A 41 -10.55 -1.60 -25.05
CA ARG A 41 -11.10 -2.67 -25.89
C ARG A 41 -12.29 -3.37 -25.24
N TYR A 42 -12.20 -3.67 -23.94
CA TYR A 42 -13.11 -4.61 -23.28
C TYR A 42 -14.05 -3.97 -22.25
N ALA A 43 -13.75 -2.80 -21.68
CA ALA A 43 -14.57 -2.15 -20.68
C ALA A 43 -15.39 -1.01 -21.27
N ALA A 44 -16.71 -1.22 -21.43
CA ALA A 44 -17.60 -0.21 -22.01
C ALA A 44 -17.61 1.09 -21.20
N ILE A 45 -17.66 1.01 -19.89
CA ILE A 45 -17.63 2.16 -18.97
C ILE A 45 -16.36 3.00 -19.14
N TYR A 46 -15.21 2.35 -19.34
CA TYR A 46 -13.92 3.03 -19.51
C TYR A 46 -13.88 3.92 -20.75
N LYS A 47 -14.63 3.56 -21.80
CA LYS A 47 -14.73 4.39 -23.04
C LYS A 47 -15.40 5.72 -22.77
N ALA A 48 -16.34 5.76 -21.82
CA ALA A 48 -17.06 6.98 -21.44
C ALA A 48 -16.26 7.87 -20.48
N TYR A 49 -15.19 7.38 -19.86
CA TYR A 49 -14.39 8.11 -18.90
C TYR A 49 -13.63 9.27 -19.54
N THR A 50 -13.51 10.36 -18.80
CA THR A 50 -12.59 11.47 -19.07
C THR A 50 -11.13 10.99 -18.99
N THR A 51 -10.20 11.80 -19.47
CA THR A 51 -8.75 11.49 -19.39
C THR A 51 -8.29 11.29 -17.94
N THR A 52 -8.77 12.12 -17.01
CA THR A 52 -8.45 12.00 -15.58
C THR A 52 -9.01 10.71 -14.98
N GLU A 53 -10.25 10.34 -15.28
CA GLU A 53 -10.85 9.09 -14.80
C GLU A 53 -10.14 7.86 -15.37
N ARG A 54 -9.72 7.89 -16.63
CA ARG A 54 -8.90 6.84 -17.24
C ARG A 54 -7.55 6.71 -16.56
N ALA A 55 -6.88 7.82 -16.27
CA ALA A 55 -5.62 7.81 -15.55
C ALA A 55 -5.80 7.23 -14.13
N ASN A 56 -6.85 7.64 -13.41
CA ASN A 56 -7.18 7.12 -12.08
C ASN A 56 -7.47 5.61 -12.11
N TRP A 57 -8.20 5.12 -13.10
CA TRP A 57 -8.44 3.67 -13.30
C TRP A 57 -7.13 2.90 -13.51
N CYS A 58 -6.25 3.39 -14.39
CA CYS A 58 -4.97 2.72 -14.67
C CYS A 58 -4.03 2.76 -13.46
N SER A 59 -3.96 3.88 -12.71
CA SER A 59 -3.22 4.00 -11.46
C SER A 59 -3.69 2.99 -10.43
N ARG A 60 -5.01 2.79 -10.26
CA ARG A 60 -5.57 1.78 -9.35
C ARG A 60 -5.16 0.35 -9.69
N VAL A 61 -5.04 0.00 -10.97
CA VAL A 61 -4.51 -1.33 -11.36
C VAL A 61 -3.04 -1.45 -10.96
N GLY A 62 -2.23 -0.41 -11.23
CA GLY A 62 -0.83 -0.36 -10.81
C GLY A 62 -0.67 -0.46 -9.30
N SER A 63 -1.46 0.29 -8.52
CA SER A 63 -1.43 0.26 -7.06
C SER A 63 -1.89 -1.09 -6.49
N THR A 64 -2.86 -1.74 -7.11
CA THR A 64 -3.30 -3.09 -6.71
C THR A 64 -2.20 -4.12 -6.93
N LEU A 65 -1.51 -4.06 -8.07
CA LEU A 65 -0.37 -4.93 -8.36
C LEU A 65 0.75 -4.72 -7.34
N HIS A 66 1.15 -3.45 -7.13
CA HIS A 66 2.18 -3.11 -6.14
C HIS A 66 1.80 -3.62 -4.75
N ALA A 67 0.63 -3.26 -4.23
CA ALA A 67 0.16 -3.67 -2.91
C ALA A 67 0.14 -5.20 -2.76
N THR A 68 -0.28 -5.94 -3.79
CA THR A 68 -0.32 -7.40 -3.76
C THR A 68 1.09 -7.99 -3.64
N VAL A 69 2.01 -7.56 -4.50
CA VAL A 69 3.40 -8.06 -4.51
C VAL A 69 4.10 -7.74 -3.19
N ILE A 70 4.00 -6.49 -2.74
CA ILE A 70 4.64 -6.03 -1.50
C ILE A 70 4.08 -6.76 -0.28
N CYS A 71 2.75 -6.88 -0.16
CA CYS A 71 2.15 -7.50 1.01
C CYS A 71 2.43 -9.00 1.10
N ILE A 72 2.37 -9.74 -0.02
CA ILE A 72 2.76 -11.15 -0.05
C ILE A 72 4.19 -11.31 0.41
N GLY A 73 5.07 -10.48 -0.12
CA GLY A 73 6.47 -10.54 0.23
C GLY A 73 6.77 -10.16 1.66
N MET A 74 6.15 -9.12 2.19
CA MET A 74 6.36 -8.73 3.59
C MET A 74 5.76 -9.75 4.56
N LEU A 75 4.60 -10.33 4.25
CA LEU A 75 4.02 -11.42 5.06
C LEU A 75 4.94 -12.65 5.08
N TYR A 76 5.50 -13.03 3.93
CA TYR A 76 6.51 -14.09 3.88
C TYR A 76 7.71 -13.76 4.77
N SER A 77 8.26 -12.54 4.67
CA SER A 77 9.38 -12.11 5.51
C SER A 77 9.06 -12.20 7.00
N LEU A 78 7.85 -11.82 7.41
CA LEU A 78 7.42 -11.92 8.81
C LEU A 78 7.39 -13.37 9.32
N THR A 79 7.13 -14.36 8.46
CA THR A 79 7.20 -15.78 8.86
C THR A 79 8.62 -16.27 9.15
N GLN A 80 9.62 -15.56 8.61
CA GLN A 80 11.04 -15.88 8.83
C GLN A 80 11.65 -15.11 10.02
N GLN A 81 10.89 -14.14 10.58
CA GLN A 81 11.37 -13.30 11.66
C GLN A 81 11.32 -14.05 13.00
N THR A 82 12.40 -13.93 13.78
CA THR A 82 12.41 -14.36 15.18
C THR A 82 11.96 -13.23 16.10
N TRP A 83 11.12 -13.56 17.07
CA TRP A 83 10.47 -12.61 17.96
C TRP A 83 10.81 -12.92 19.42
N ASP A 84 10.93 -11.87 20.25
CA ASP A 84 10.93 -12.04 21.69
C ASP A 84 9.50 -12.12 22.25
N SER A 85 9.37 -12.42 23.56
CA SER A 85 8.09 -12.50 24.25
C SER A 85 7.31 -11.16 24.30
N SER A 86 7.98 -10.04 24.00
CA SER A 86 7.41 -8.70 23.96
C SER A 86 7.01 -8.28 22.54
N LEU A 87 6.97 -9.20 21.59
CA LEU A 87 6.72 -8.96 20.16
C LEU A 87 7.73 -7.99 19.54
N ARG A 88 8.98 -8.02 20.02
CA ARG A 88 10.09 -7.26 19.44
C ARG A 88 10.90 -8.14 18.50
N PRO A 89 11.31 -7.63 17.34
CA PRO A 89 12.16 -8.39 16.44
C PRO A 89 13.57 -8.57 17.05
N LEU A 90 14.04 -9.83 17.16
CA LEU A 90 15.37 -10.13 17.70
C LEU A 90 16.48 -9.74 16.71
N HIS A 91 16.21 -9.81 15.40
CA HIS A 91 17.17 -9.51 14.34
C HIS A 91 16.50 -8.71 13.21
N SER A 92 16.48 -7.39 13.30
CA SER A 92 15.85 -6.52 12.32
C SER A 92 16.47 -6.57 10.91
N VAL A 93 17.75 -6.97 10.83
CA VAL A 93 18.49 -7.04 9.56
C VAL A 93 18.09 -8.23 8.70
N ASP A 94 17.64 -9.33 9.33
CA ASP A 94 17.38 -10.58 8.63
C ASP A 94 16.02 -10.61 7.93
N LEU A 95 15.08 -9.76 8.33
CA LEU A 95 13.76 -9.69 7.71
C LEU A 95 13.84 -9.30 6.23
N ALA A 96 14.60 -8.27 5.94
CA ALA A 96 14.84 -7.86 4.57
C ALA A 96 15.57 -8.95 3.78
N ARG A 97 16.57 -9.59 4.37
CA ARG A 97 17.33 -10.69 3.73
C ARG A 97 16.46 -11.91 3.44
N ALA A 98 15.62 -12.35 4.37
CA ALA A 98 14.78 -13.54 4.20
C ALA A 98 13.82 -13.39 3.03
N PHE A 99 13.14 -12.25 2.92
CA PHE A 99 12.26 -11.97 1.79
C PHE A 99 13.04 -11.83 0.47
N PHE A 100 14.19 -11.22 0.52
CA PHE A 100 15.04 -10.92 -0.61
C PHE A 100 15.82 -12.12 -1.16
N SER A 101 16.01 -13.18 -0.39
CA SER A 101 16.57 -14.43 -0.90
C SER A 101 15.63 -15.13 -1.89
N TRP A 102 14.32 -14.90 -1.79
CA TRP A 102 13.33 -15.47 -2.70
C TRP A 102 13.23 -14.72 -4.04
N CYS A 103 13.44 -13.43 -4.06
CA CYS A 103 13.38 -12.58 -5.27
C CYS A 103 14.76 -12.32 -5.91
N THR A 104 15.67 -13.29 -5.84
CA THR A 104 17.00 -13.29 -6.52
C THR A 104 17.93 -12.09 -6.25
N SER A 105 17.55 -11.10 -5.48
CA SER A 105 18.46 -10.07 -4.93
C SER A 105 17.74 -9.18 -3.91
N SER A 106 18.29 -9.19 -2.78
CA SER A 106 17.77 -8.83 -1.47
C SER A 106 17.32 -7.38 -1.20
N LEU A 107 17.29 -6.51 -2.14
CA LEU A 107 16.93 -5.10 -1.97
C LEU A 107 15.78 -4.67 -2.90
N SER A 108 15.21 -5.62 -3.65
CA SER A 108 14.34 -5.33 -4.78
C SER A 108 13.00 -4.71 -4.42
N LEU A 109 12.35 -5.12 -3.33
CA LEU A 109 11.00 -4.61 -3.02
C LEU A 109 10.94 -3.17 -2.53
N MET A 110 11.88 -2.75 -1.69
CA MET A 110 11.95 -1.35 -1.28
C MET A 110 12.29 -0.47 -2.46
N ARG A 111 13.09 -0.98 -3.40
CA ARG A 111 13.41 -0.33 -4.68
C ARG A 111 12.22 -0.32 -5.63
N ASP A 112 11.48 -1.42 -5.68
CA ASP A 112 10.21 -1.53 -6.40
C ASP A 112 9.19 -0.52 -5.86
N SER A 113 9.11 -0.37 -4.55
CA SER A 113 8.24 0.62 -3.91
C SER A 113 8.63 2.06 -4.24
N ILE A 114 9.92 2.38 -4.32
CA ILE A 114 10.37 3.71 -4.79
C ILE A 114 9.93 3.93 -6.23
N ALA A 115 10.13 2.95 -7.11
CA ALA A 115 9.73 3.03 -8.50
C ALA A 115 8.21 3.21 -8.65
N TYR A 116 7.43 2.45 -7.87
CA TYR A 116 5.98 2.59 -7.83
C TYR A 116 5.56 3.98 -7.34
N PHE A 117 6.06 4.44 -6.19
CA PHE A 117 5.70 5.75 -5.65
C PHE A 117 6.09 6.89 -6.61
N LEU A 118 7.22 6.78 -7.28
CA LEU A 118 7.64 7.77 -8.30
C LEU A 118 6.72 7.73 -9.52
N TYR A 119 6.39 6.55 -10.02
CA TYR A 119 5.46 6.38 -11.14
C TYR A 119 4.09 6.95 -10.78
N ASP A 120 3.52 6.55 -9.64
CA ASP A 120 2.17 6.96 -9.25
C ASP A 120 2.11 8.46 -8.90
N LEU A 121 3.17 9.01 -8.30
CA LEU A 121 3.33 10.44 -8.07
C LEU A 121 3.21 11.24 -9.40
N VAL A 122 3.88 10.78 -10.45
CA VAL A 122 3.79 11.40 -11.78
C VAL A 122 2.38 11.30 -12.34
N VAL A 123 1.76 10.12 -12.27
CA VAL A 123 0.38 9.91 -12.75
C VAL A 123 -0.59 10.80 -12.00
N VAL A 124 -0.55 10.77 -10.68
CA VAL A 124 -1.45 11.53 -9.80
C VAL A 124 -1.32 13.05 -10.02
N ALA A 125 -0.09 13.56 -10.07
CA ALA A 125 0.16 14.99 -10.21
C ALA A 125 -0.13 15.50 -11.64
N TYR A 126 0.23 14.74 -12.68
CA TYR A 126 0.06 15.15 -14.08
C TYR A 126 -1.41 15.18 -14.50
N TRP A 127 -2.17 14.12 -14.18
CA TRP A 127 -3.59 14.05 -14.54
C TRP A 127 -4.51 14.65 -13.48
N GLN A 128 -3.98 15.12 -12.36
CA GLN A 128 -4.73 15.71 -11.25
C GLN A 128 -5.95 14.84 -10.84
N VAL A 129 -5.69 13.56 -10.59
CA VAL A 129 -6.72 12.62 -10.16
C VAL A 129 -7.42 13.12 -8.89
N PRO A 130 -8.64 12.65 -8.55
CA PRO A 130 -9.32 13.09 -7.34
C PRO A 130 -8.41 13.07 -6.12
N GLN A 131 -8.36 14.16 -5.35
CA GLN A 131 -7.50 14.35 -4.18
C GLN A 131 -5.98 14.33 -4.47
N TRP A 132 -5.56 14.65 -5.69
CA TRP A 132 -4.17 14.59 -6.12
C TRP A 132 -3.16 15.27 -5.17
N LYS A 133 -3.53 16.41 -4.53
CA LYS A 133 -2.65 17.10 -3.58
C LYS A 133 -2.32 16.23 -2.36
N VAL A 134 -3.32 15.52 -1.84
CA VAL A 134 -3.19 14.62 -0.69
C VAL A 134 -2.32 13.42 -1.06
N PHE A 135 -2.58 12.80 -2.21
CA PHE A 135 -1.77 11.67 -2.70
C PHE A 135 -0.34 12.09 -3.02
N THR A 136 -0.13 13.26 -3.64
CA THR A 136 1.21 13.81 -3.89
C THR A 136 2.00 13.97 -2.59
N ALA A 137 1.41 14.60 -1.57
CA ALA A 137 2.05 14.77 -0.27
C ALA A 137 2.35 13.41 0.39
N HIS A 138 1.38 12.47 0.34
CA HIS A 138 1.56 11.12 0.85
C HIS A 138 2.73 10.38 0.19
N HIS A 139 2.78 10.36 -1.15
CA HIS A 139 3.85 9.68 -1.88
C HIS A 139 5.23 10.29 -1.59
N LEU A 140 5.33 11.62 -1.52
CA LEU A 140 6.60 12.28 -1.18
C LEU A 140 7.07 11.88 0.22
N VAL A 141 6.20 11.94 1.23
CA VAL A 141 6.54 11.57 2.60
C VAL A 141 6.84 10.08 2.73
N ALA A 142 6.11 9.22 2.03
CA ALA A 142 6.38 7.78 2.02
C ALA A 142 7.71 7.45 1.34
N MET A 143 8.02 8.07 0.20
CA MET A 143 9.18 7.75 -0.62
C MET A 143 10.51 8.14 0.06
N VAL A 144 10.55 9.24 0.82
CA VAL A 144 11.79 9.80 1.38
C VAL A 144 12.57 8.79 2.24
N PRO A 145 11.98 8.09 3.24
CA PRO A 145 12.71 7.11 4.05
C PRO A 145 13.23 5.95 3.20
N PHE A 146 12.43 5.45 2.25
CA PHE A 146 12.86 4.37 1.37
C PHE A 146 14.00 4.79 0.45
N ALA A 147 13.97 6.02 -0.08
CA ALA A 147 15.05 6.56 -0.89
C ALA A 147 16.35 6.68 -0.10
N ILE A 148 16.31 7.26 1.10
CA ILE A 148 17.49 7.38 1.97
C ILE A 148 18.05 6.01 2.29
N PHE A 149 17.19 5.06 2.72
CA PHE A 149 17.59 3.69 3.01
C PHE A 149 18.30 3.01 1.83
N ASN A 150 17.76 3.14 0.62
CA ASN A 150 18.29 2.42 -0.56
C ASN A 150 19.52 3.09 -1.18
N PHE A 151 19.63 4.41 -1.12
CA PHE A 151 20.70 5.15 -1.81
C PHE A 151 21.82 5.61 -0.89
N TYR A 152 21.58 5.75 0.42
CA TYR A 152 22.61 6.18 1.36
C TYR A 152 23.48 5.02 1.89
N GLY A 153 22.99 3.79 1.84
CA GLY A 153 23.79 2.56 2.08
C GLY A 153 24.15 2.22 3.53
N SER A 154 23.92 3.12 4.49
CA SER A 154 24.28 2.92 5.90
C SER A 154 23.11 2.67 6.86
N CYS A 155 21.89 2.64 6.35
CA CYS A 155 20.64 2.61 7.12
C CYS A 155 20.09 1.20 7.40
N LEU A 156 20.92 0.23 7.75
CA LEU A 156 20.48 -1.16 7.91
C LEU A 156 19.52 -1.41 9.08
N ALA A 157 19.59 -0.58 10.13
CA ALA A 157 18.76 -0.74 11.33
C ALA A 157 17.27 -0.46 11.11
N ASP A 158 16.90 0.33 10.08
CA ASP A 158 15.53 0.79 9.88
C ASP A 158 14.70 -0.14 9.00
N THR A 159 15.27 -1.25 8.52
CA THR A 159 14.62 -2.17 7.55
C THR A 159 13.31 -2.74 8.08
N PHE A 160 13.26 -3.10 9.37
CA PHE A 160 12.06 -3.66 9.97
C PHE A 160 10.92 -2.65 10.00
N LEU A 161 11.20 -1.42 10.42
CA LEU A 161 10.19 -0.35 10.47
C LEU A 161 9.64 -0.04 9.09
N LEU A 162 10.52 0.09 8.09
CA LEU A 162 10.13 0.32 6.70
C LEU A 162 9.27 -0.84 6.16
N SER A 163 9.59 -2.07 6.53
CA SER A 163 8.81 -3.26 6.16
C SER A 163 7.37 -3.22 6.72
N ILE A 164 7.21 -2.78 7.98
CA ILE A 164 5.88 -2.60 8.58
C ILE A 164 5.09 -1.52 7.82
N TYR A 165 5.72 -0.41 7.47
CA TYR A 165 5.07 0.64 6.68
C TYR A 165 4.69 0.19 5.26
N LEU A 166 5.38 -0.79 4.66
CA LEU A 166 4.93 -1.39 3.41
C LEU A 166 3.70 -2.27 3.57
N LEU A 167 3.53 -2.93 4.72
CA LEU A 167 2.33 -3.72 5.00
C LEU A 167 1.04 -2.88 5.12
N VAL A 168 1.15 -1.57 5.34
CA VAL A 168 -0.04 -0.70 5.35
C VAL A 168 -0.74 -0.64 3.98
N GLU A 169 -0.06 -1.07 2.91
CA GLU A 169 -0.64 -1.16 1.57
C GLU A 169 -1.65 -2.32 1.40
N ILE A 170 -1.75 -3.26 2.36
CA ILE A 170 -2.68 -4.40 2.27
C ILE A 170 -4.15 -3.97 2.09
N CYS A 171 -4.55 -2.82 2.64
CA CYS A 171 -5.90 -2.30 2.51
C CYS A 171 -6.22 -1.75 1.11
N VAL A 172 -5.21 -1.47 0.29
CA VAL A 172 -5.37 -0.93 -1.07
C VAL A 172 -6.04 -1.95 -1.99
N VAL A 173 -5.71 -3.24 -1.82
CA VAL A 173 -6.26 -4.31 -2.68
C VAL A 173 -7.79 -4.39 -2.56
N PRO A 174 -8.40 -4.65 -1.40
CA PRO A 174 -9.85 -4.73 -1.29
C PRO A 174 -10.55 -3.39 -1.55
N MET A 175 -9.90 -2.26 -1.24
CA MET A 175 -10.43 -0.93 -1.55
C MET A 175 -10.56 -0.73 -3.06
N ASN A 176 -9.54 -1.02 -3.83
CA ASN A 176 -9.58 -0.88 -5.29
C ASN A 176 -10.58 -1.86 -5.91
N VAL A 177 -10.67 -3.11 -5.40
CA VAL A 177 -11.69 -4.08 -5.87
C VAL A 177 -13.11 -3.56 -5.60
N ALA A 178 -13.39 -2.98 -4.42
CA ALA A 178 -14.68 -2.37 -4.13
C ALA A 178 -15.00 -1.26 -5.13
N THR A 179 -14.04 -0.37 -5.40
CA THR A 179 -14.24 0.73 -6.36
C THR A 179 -14.42 0.22 -7.79
N PHE A 180 -13.67 -0.78 -8.25
CA PHE A 180 -13.90 -1.38 -9.57
C PHE A 180 -15.28 -2.02 -9.68
N LEU A 181 -15.79 -2.65 -8.63
CA LEU A 181 -17.15 -3.18 -8.59
C LEU A 181 -18.20 -2.05 -8.68
N GLU A 182 -17.98 -0.93 -8.01
CA GLU A 182 -18.85 0.25 -8.12
C GLU A 182 -18.84 0.81 -9.55
N ASP A 183 -17.66 1.04 -10.10
CA ASP A 183 -17.48 1.56 -11.46
C ASP A 183 -18.12 0.65 -12.52
N LEU A 184 -18.06 -0.68 -12.32
CA LEU A 184 -18.69 -1.66 -13.21
C LEU A 184 -20.19 -1.85 -13.00
N GLY A 185 -20.82 -1.09 -12.10
CA GLY A 185 -22.26 -1.15 -11.83
C GLY A 185 -22.69 -2.23 -10.83
N TYR A 186 -21.73 -2.87 -10.14
CA TYR A 186 -22.01 -3.91 -9.13
C TYR A 186 -22.13 -3.36 -7.70
N ALA A 187 -22.37 -2.06 -7.50
CA ALA A 187 -22.47 -1.39 -6.20
C ALA A 187 -23.49 -2.02 -5.24
N HIS A 188 -24.55 -2.63 -5.76
CA HIS A 188 -25.61 -3.30 -4.98
C HIS A 188 -25.44 -4.82 -4.86
N SER A 189 -24.37 -5.39 -5.41
CA SER A 189 -24.12 -6.82 -5.36
C SER A 189 -23.68 -7.27 -3.97
N ARG A 190 -23.96 -8.53 -3.62
CA ARG A 190 -23.46 -9.16 -2.39
C ARG A 190 -21.93 -9.18 -2.32
N VAL A 191 -21.28 -9.36 -3.47
CA VAL A 191 -19.82 -9.33 -3.58
C VAL A 191 -19.28 -7.97 -3.17
N HIS A 192 -19.84 -6.88 -3.71
CA HIS A 192 -19.44 -5.51 -3.33
C HIS A 192 -19.64 -5.26 -1.83
N VAL A 193 -20.73 -5.76 -1.24
CA VAL A 193 -20.96 -5.64 0.22
C VAL A 193 -19.85 -6.33 1.00
N ILE A 194 -19.53 -7.59 0.68
CA ILE A 194 -18.48 -8.35 1.36
C ILE A 194 -17.13 -7.66 1.21
N VAL A 195 -16.77 -7.27 -0.01
CA VAL A 195 -15.49 -6.58 -0.28
C VAL A 195 -15.40 -5.25 0.46
N SER A 196 -16.50 -4.49 0.60
CA SER A 196 -16.54 -3.25 1.37
C SER A 196 -16.26 -3.49 2.86
N TYR A 197 -16.80 -4.56 3.46
CA TYR A 197 -16.49 -4.94 4.85
C TYR A 197 -15.02 -5.38 5.00
N VAL A 198 -14.52 -6.18 4.07
CA VAL A 198 -13.10 -6.59 4.05
C VAL A 198 -12.19 -5.37 3.89
N SER A 199 -12.56 -4.43 3.02
CA SER A 199 -11.84 -3.17 2.85
C SER A 199 -11.80 -2.38 4.15
N PHE A 200 -12.93 -2.18 4.82
CA PHE A 200 -12.97 -1.46 6.09
C PHE A 200 -12.15 -2.15 7.18
N GLY A 201 -12.30 -3.47 7.34
CA GLY A 201 -11.52 -4.24 8.32
C GLY A 201 -10.02 -4.17 8.05
N SER A 202 -9.60 -4.27 6.78
CA SER A 202 -8.19 -4.12 6.38
C SER A 202 -7.67 -2.70 6.64
N TRP A 203 -8.49 -1.65 6.48
CA TRP A 203 -8.15 -0.28 6.84
C TRP A 203 -7.90 -0.13 8.35
N VAL A 204 -8.75 -0.70 9.19
CA VAL A 204 -8.57 -0.68 10.65
C VAL A 204 -7.23 -1.32 11.04
N LEU A 205 -6.91 -2.48 10.47
CA LEU A 205 -5.65 -3.18 10.73
C LEU A 205 -4.45 -2.41 10.16
N ALA A 206 -4.49 -2.09 8.87
CA ALA A 206 -3.34 -1.53 8.15
C ALA A 206 -3.08 -0.06 8.46
N ARG A 207 -4.12 0.74 8.62
CA ARG A 207 -4.00 2.20 8.82
C ARG A 207 -4.30 2.64 10.26
N GLY A 208 -4.74 1.71 11.12
CA GLY A 208 -4.93 1.94 12.55
C GLY A 208 -3.89 1.19 13.38
N VAL A 209 -3.93 -0.14 13.36
CA VAL A 209 -3.09 -0.97 14.26
C VAL A 209 -1.61 -0.95 13.85
N LEU A 210 -1.28 -1.17 12.56
CA LEU A 210 0.11 -1.23 12.12
C LEU A 210 0.89 0.08 12.35
N PRO A 211 0.37 1.29 12.07
CA PRO A 211 1.07 2.53 12.39
C PRO A 211 1.32 2.73 13.87
N LEU A 212 0.37 2.36 14.73
CA LEU A 212 0.57 2.41 16.19
C LEU A 212 1.65 1.43 16.64
N TYR A 213 1.66 0.22 16.09
CA TYR A 213 2.71 -0.75 16.35
C TYR A 213 4.07 -0.26 15.82
N ALA A 214 4.13 0.33 14.64
CA ALA A 214 5.36 0.92 14.10
C ALA A 214 5.92 2.02 15.00
N LEU A 215 5.06 2.91 15.52
CA LEU A 215 5.47 3.92 16.49
C LEU A 215 5.94 3.31 17.81
N PHE A 216 5.28 2.26 18.28
CA PHE A 216 5.73 1.53 19.47
C PHE A 216 7.16 0.97 19.28
N ILE A 217 7.43 0.28 18.18
CA ILE A 217 8.77 -0.24 17.86
C ILE A 217 9.79 0.90 17.70
N LEU A 218 9.41 1.97 17.02
CA LEU A 218 10.28 3.15 16.85
C LEU A 218 10.80 3.65 18.20
N TRP A 219 9.90 3.86 19.16
CA TRP A 219 10.24 4.46 20.44
C TRP A 219 10.81 3.47 21.48
N THR A 220 10.48 2.20 21.40
CA THR A 220 10.92 1.20 22.40
C THR A 220 12.15 0.41 21.98
N VAL A 221 12.44 0.36 20.67
CA VAL A 221 13.55 -0.44 20.14
C VAL A 221 14.54 0.44 19.39
N MET A 222 14.07 1.21 18.39
CA MET A 222 14.98 1.91 17.49
C MET A 222 15.62 3.13 18.15
N VAL A 223 14.83 4.06 18.69
CA VAL A 223 15.36 5.28 19.31
C VAL A 223 16.35 4.96 20.45
N PRO A 224 16.08 4.01 21.37
CA PRO A 224 17.06 3.62 22.39
C PRO A 224 18.33 2.97 21.83
N SER A 225 18.27 2.32 20.66
CA SER A 225 19.45 1.68 20.04
C SER A 225 20.32 2.65 19.25
N LEU A 226 19.87 3.87 19.00
CA LEU A 226 20.66 4.90 18.33
C LEU A 226 21.83 5.28 19.22
N THR A 227 23.01 4.82 18.84
CA THR A 227 24.27 5.28 19.45
C THR A 227 24.54 6.67 18.88
N VAL A 228 24.49 7.68 19.73
CA VAL A 228 24.51 9.14 19.41
C VAL A 228 25.83 9.60 18.75
N HIS A 229 26.64 8.72 18.17
CA HIS A 229 28.04 9.01 17.85
C HIS A 229 28.37 9.11 16.37
N SER A 230 27.44 8.81 15.45
CA SER A 230 27.74 8.98 14.02
C SER A 230 26.71 9.85 13.30
N THR A 231 27.20 10.78 12.46
CA THR A 231 26.34 11.56 11.56
C THR A 231 25.50 10.66 10.64
N ALA A 232 26.02 9.50 10.29
CA ALA A 232 25.35 8.50 9.45
C ALA A 232 24.04 8.01 10.09
N ASP A 233 24.07 7.74 11.41
CA ASP A 233 22.86 7.25 12.13
C ASP A 233 21.76 8.29 12.15
N TRP A 234 22.11 9.57 12.28
CA TRP A 234 21.13 10.65 12.26
C TRP A 234 20.52 10.91 10.89
N VAL A 235 21.31 10.79 9.82
CA VAL A 235 20.80 10.92 8.44
C VAL A 235 19.74 9.87 8.14
N CYS A 236 19.85 8.66 8.73
CA CYS A 236 18.85 7.62 8.60
C CYS A 236 17.68 7.80 9.57
N ALA A 237 17.97 8.04 10.85
CA ALA A 237 16.98 8.03 11.91
C ALA A 237 16.01 9.21 11.85
N VAL A 238 16.50 10.43 11.62
CA VAL A 238 15.64 11.63 11.63
C VAL A 238 14.55 11.56 10.57
N PRO A 239 14.83 11.27 9.29
CA PRO A 239 13.77 11.09 8.30
C PRO A 239 12.82 9.94 8.63
N ALA A 240 13.31 8.80 9.14
CA ALA A 240 12.47 7.68 9.53
C ALA A 240 11.51 8.07 10.67
N ILE A 241 12.02 8.78 11.70
CA ILE A 241 11.21 9.28 12.81
C ILE A 241 10.16 10.27 12.30
N VAL A 242 10.56 11.31 11.58
CA VAL A 242 9.65 12.38 11.13
C VAL A 242 8.59 11.81 10.18
N CYS A 243 9.02 11.13 9.12
CA CYS A 243 8.09 10.57 8.12
C CYS A 243 7.22 9.48 8.74
N GLY A 244 7.75 8.64 9.62
CA GLY A 244 6.98 7.63 10.33
C GLY A 244 5.83 8.23 11.14
N HIS A 245 6.06 9.32 11.88
CA HIS A 245 4.99 10.03 12.59
C HIS A 245 4.00 10.67 11.64
N VAL A 246 4.47 11.38 10.60
CA VAL A 246 3.58 12.03 9.62
C VAL A 246 2.67 11.01 8.95
N ILE A 247 3.21 9.88 8.48
CA ILE A 247 2.43 8.81 7.85
C ILE A 247 1.47 8.16 8.84
N SER A 248 1.91 7.89 10.08
CA SER A 248 1.04 7.29 11.10
C SER A 248 -0.14 8.19 11.43
N PHE A 249 0.07 9.47 11.70
CA PHE A 249 -1.01 10.42 11.97
C PHE A 249 -1.93 10.61 10.76
N PHE A 250 -1.36 10.64 9.56
CA PHE A 250 -2.15 10.69 8.33
C PHE A 250 -3.05 9.46 8.18
N CYS A 251 -2.51 8.24 8.36
CA CYS A 251 -3.28 7.00 8.28
C CYS A 251 -4.42 6.94 9.30
N ILE A 252 -4.12 7.25 10.57
CA ILE A 252 -5.11 7.26 11.65
C ILE A 252 -6.16 8.35 11.41
N GLY A 253 -5.74 9.54 10.97
CA GLY A 253 -6.63 10.63 10.62
C GLY A 253 -7.59 10.25 9.49
N CYS A 254 -7.09 9.67 8.40
CA CYS A 254 -7.93 9.17 7.31
C CYS A 254 -8.92 8.11 7.80
N LEU A 255 -8.49 7.17 8.65
CA LEU A 255 -9.37 6.15 9.21
C LEU A 255 -10.52 6.77 10.01
N ILE A 256 -10.22 7.72 10.90
CA ILE A 256 -11.20 8.30 11.81
C ILE A 256 -12.16 9.27 11.10
N TRP A 257 -11.62 10.18 10.28
CA TRP A 257 -12.39 11.31 9.74
C TRP A 257 -12.95 11.09 8.34
N ILE A 258 -12.44 10.12 7.59
CA ILE A 258 -12.86 9.87 6.20
C ILE A 258 -13.49 8.49 6.07
N ILE A 259 -12.75 7.44 6.38
CA ILE A 259 -13.16 6.06 6.08
C ILE A 259 -14.30 5.59 6.99
N THR A 260 -14.18 5.81 8.30
CA THR A 260 -15.22 5.39 9.26
C THR A 260 -16.56 6.10 9.03
N PRO A 261 -16.62 7.43 8.86
CA PRO A 261 -17.87 8.09 8.54
C PRO A 261 -18.50 7.64 7.23
N ALA A 262 -17.70 7.47 6.17
CA ALA A 262 -18.17 6.98 4.88
C ALA A 262 -18.74 5.56 4.99
N PHE A 263 -18.04 4.67 5.70
CA PHE A 263 -18.51 3.30 5.93
C PHE A 263 -19.84 3.28 6.71
N VAL A 264 -19.95 4.05 7.80
CA VAL A 264 -21.17 4.16 8.61
C VAL A 264 -22.33 4.73 7.79
N ALA A 265 -22.10 5.76 6.97
CA ALA A 265 -23.12 6.33 6.09
C ALA A 265 -23.64 5.29 5.09
N ASN A 266 -22.74 4.57 4.43
CA ASN A 266 -23.09 3.49 3.49
C ASN A 266 -23.85 2.34 4.17
N TYR A 267 -23.44 1.96 5.38
CA TYR A 267 -24.14 0.95 6.17
C TYR A 267 -25.58 1.37 6.49
N LYS A 268 -25.78 2.60 6.97
CA LYS A 268 -27.12 3.14 7.31
C LYS A 268 -28.01 3.24 6.06
N ALA A 269 -27.47 3.69 4.92
CA ALA A 269 -28.22 3.77 3.66
C ALA A 269 -28.73 2.39 3.20
N ARG A 270 -27.90 1.37 3.33
CA ARG A 270 -28.30 -0.02 2.99
C ARG A 270 -29.36 -0.58 3.93
N ALA A 271 -29.21 -0.34 5.24
CA ALA A 271 -30.20 -0.77 6.25
C ALA A 271 -31.58 -0.14 5.99
N SER A 272 -31.62 1.16 5.64
CA SER A 272 -32.85 1.86 5.31
C SER A 272 -33.51 1.33 4.03
N SER A 273 -32.74 1.01 3.00
CA SER A 273 -33.26 0.43 1.75
C SER A 273 -33.85 -0.97 1.95
N SER A 274 -33.21 -1.78 2.81
CA SER A 274 -33.72 -3.12 3.16
C SER A 274 -35.05 -3.05 3.90
N SER A 275 -35.21 -2.12 4.84
CA SER A 275 -36.46 -1.97 5.59
C SER A 275 -37.61 -1.48 4.70
N THR A 276 -37.36 -0.61 3.73
CA THR A 276 -38.36 -0.13 2.77
C THR A 276 -38.82 -1.27 1.84
N GLN A 277 -37.92 -2.14 1.41
CA GLN A 277 -38.30 -3.32 0.61
C GLN A 277 -39.16 -4.31 1.38
N VAL A 278 -38.86 -4.55 2.65
CA VAL A 278 -39.66 -5.43 3.51
C VAL A 278 -41.08 -4.89 3.66
N VAL A 279 -41.23 -3.59 3.94
CA VAL A 279 -42.53 -2.93 4.06
C VAL A 279 -43.34 -3.02 2.78
N LEU A 280 -42.72 -2.78 1.62
CA LEU A 280 -43.39 -2.89 0.32
C LEU A 280 -43.83 -4.35 0.01
N THR A 281 -43.02 -5.32 0.37
CA THR A 281 -43.34 -6.75 0.15
C THR A 281 -44.48 -7.20 1.07
N GLU A 282 -44.54 -6.74 2.32
CA GLU A 282 -45.65 -7.00 3.23
C GLU A 282 -46.93 -6.28 2.77
N SER A 283 -46.85 -5.04 2.35
CA SER A 283 -48.02 -4.29 1.82
C SER A 283 -48.61 -4.97 0.60
N THR A 284 -47.80 -5.53 -0.30
CA THR A 284 -48.28 -6.27 -1.48
C THR A 284 -48.90 -7.63 -1.08
N ARG A 285 -48.46 -8.22 0.01
CA ARG A 285 -48.97 -9.53 0.50
C ARG A 285 -50.34 -9.42 1.19
N TYR A 286 -50.63 -8.28 1.80
CA TYR A 286 -51.91 -8.01 2.50
C TYR A 286 -52.91 -7.21 1.66
N GLY A 287 -52.50 -6.68 0.50
CA GLY A 287 -53.37 -5.89 -0.40
C GLY A 287 -54.30 -6.69 -1.32
N THR A 288 -54.31 -8.00 -1.26
CA THR A 288 -55.18 -8.89 -2.09
C THR A 288 -56.31 -9.56 -1.28
N ILE A 289 -56.88 -8.85 -0.29
CA ILE A 289 -58.17 -9.29 0.24
C ILE A 289 -59.22 -8.48 -0.52
N ASN A 290 -59.78 -9.09 -1.61
CA ASN A 290 -60.97 -8.57 -2.28
C ASN A 290 -62.15 -8.59 -1.31
N PRO A 291 -62.91 -7.49 -1.13
CA PRO A 291 -64.21 -7.56 -0.55
C PRO A 291 -65.17 -8.23 -1.51
N VAL A 292 -65.88 -9.22 -1.07
CA VAL A 292 -67.09 -9.82 -1.68
C VAL A 292 -68.25 -8.84 -1.53
#